data_107b6ee1f4c375404336c38d2996c51c
#
_entry.id   107b6ee1f4c375404336c38d2996c51c
#
_cell.length_a   1.000
_cell.length_b   1.000
_cell.length_c   1.000
_cell.angle_alpha   90.00
_cell.angle_beta   90.00
_cell.angle_gamma   90.00
#
_symmetry.space_group_name_H-M   'P 1'
#
loop_
_entity.id
_entity.type
_entity.pdbx_description
1 polymer ?
#
loop_
_entity_poly.entity_id
_entity_poly.type
_entity_poly.pdbx_seq_one_letter_code
_entity_poly.pdbx_strand_id
1 'polypeptide(L)' 'MDKAISTYISVLKAEIEHLKSLLQPHDTGHIHTTISTLQHRVKELEGKK' A
#
# COMPACT_ATOMS: atom_id res chain seq x y z
N MET A 1 6.69 -10.69 14.68
CA MET A 1 5.61 -9.81 14.23
C MET A 1 4.27 -10.45 14.51
N ASP A 2 3.33 -9.69 15.00
CA ASP A 2 1.97 -10.17 15.24
C ASP A 2 1.35 -10.69 13.94
N LYS A 3 0.68 -11.82 14.04
CA LYS A 3 0.05 -12.43 12.88
C LYS A 3 -1.00 -11.51 12.25
N ALA A 4 -1.75 -10.79 13.09
CA ALA A 4 -2.75 -9.86 12.59
C ALA A 4 -2.10 -8.71 11.82
N ILE A 5 -0.97 -8.22 12.31
CA ILE A 5 -0.24 -7.15 11.62
C ILE A 5 0.33 -7.68 10.31
N SER A 6 0.85 -8.89 10.32
CA SER A 6 1.40 -9.50 9.11
C SER A 6 0.32 -9.63 8.04
N THR A 7 -0.88 -10.07 8.44
CA THR A 7 -2.00 -10.18 7.51
C THR A 7 -2.40 -8.81 6.97
N TYR A 8 -2.43 -7.82 7.84
CA TYR A 8 -2.79 -6.47 7.43
C TYR A 8 -1.78 -5.92 6.41
N ILE A 9 -0.50 -6.15 6.67
CA ILE A 9 0.53 -5.73 5.71
C ILE A 9 0.33 -6.40 4.36
N SER A 10 0.01 -7.69 4.36
CA SER A 10 -0.24 -8.42 3.12
C SER A 10 -1.41 -7.82 2.35
N VAL A 11 -2.48 -7.45 3.05
CA VAL A 11 -3.63 -6.83 2.42
C VAL A 11 -3.26 -5.48 1.82
N LEU A 12 -2.50 -4.67 2.56
CA LEU A 12 -2.08 -3.37 2.07
C LEU A 12 -1.19 -3.51 0.82
N LYS A 13 -0.30 -4.49 0.83
CA LYS A 13 0.57 -4.70 -0.33
C LYS A 13 -0.23 -5.14 -1.55
N ALA A 14 -1.24 -6.00 -1.34
CA ALA A 14 -2.11 -6.42 -2.42
C ALA A 14 -2.87 -5.24 -3.00
N GLU A 15 -3.35 -4.34 -2.13
CA GLU A 15 -4.08 -3.15 -2.56
C GLU A 15 -3.17 -2.23 -3.37
N ILE A 16 -1.92 -2.07 -2.92
CA ILE A 16 -0.95 -1.25 -3.64
C ILE A 16 -0.75 -1.80 -5.07
N GLU A 17 -0.59 -3.11 -5.19
CA GLU A 17 -0.43 -3.72 -6.51
C GLU A 17 -1.66 -3.53 -7.38
N HIS A 18 -2.82 -3.67 -6.78
CA HIS A 18 -4.07 -3.45 -7.50
C HIS A 18 -4.15 -2.01 -8.03
N LEU A 19 -3.83 -1.03 -7.19
CA LEU A 19 -3.86 0.36 -7.60
C LEU A 19 -2.84 0.65 -8.68
N LYS A 20 -1.66 0.03 -8.59
CA LYS A 20 -0.65 0.20 -9.63
C LYS A 20 -1.15 -0.29 -10.98
N SER A 21 -1.94 -1.36 -10.97
CA SER A 21 -2.48 -1.89 -12.22
C SER A 21 -3.53 -0.99 -12.84
N LEU A 22 -4.06 -0.05 -12.07
CA LEU A 22 -5.06 0.91 -12.56
C LEU A 22 -4.45 2.18 -13.11
N LEU A 23 -3.12 2.36 -12.96
CA LEU A 23 -2.49 3.57 -13.44
C LEU A 23 -2.59 3.70 -14.95
N GLN A 24 -3.01 4.88 -15.39
CA GLN A 24 -3.17 5.18 -16.80
C GLN A 24 -2.16 6.26 -17.18
N PRO A 25 -1.92 6.46 -18.47
CA PRO A 25 -1.00 7.51 -18.91
C PRO A 25 -1.42 8.92 -18.50
N HIS A 26 -2.68 9.08 -18.10
CA HIS A 26 -3.18 10.40 -17.73
C HIS A 26 -4.09 10.28 -16.50
N ASP A 27 -4.22 11.40 -15.79
CA ASP A 27 -5.15 11.53 -14.68
C ASP A 27 -4.96 10.46 -13.61
N THR A 28 -3.73 10.29 -13.14
CA THR A 28 -3.43 9.29 -12.12
C THR A 28 -2.94 9.90 -10.82
N GLY A 29 -3.08 11.23 -10.68
CA GLY A 29 -2.52 11.91 -9.51
C GLY A 29 -3.03 11.36 -8.20
N HIS A 30 -4.35 11.21 -8.05
CA HIS A 30 -4.91 10.74 -6.79
C HIS A 30 -4.58 9.27 -6.54
N ILE A 31 -4.40 8.48 -7.60
CA ILE A 31 -4.01 7.09 -7.43
C ILE A 31 -2.58 7.03 -6.90
N HIS A 32 -1.68 7.84 -7.45
CA HIS A 32 -0.33 7.91 -6.95
C HIS A 32 -0.29 8.32 -5.48
N THR A 33 -1.11 9.29 -5.10
CA THR A 33 -1.18 9.74 -3.72
C THR A 33 -1.65 8.61 -2.80
N THR A 34 -2.66 7.86 -3.23
CA THR A 34 -3.17 6.75 -2.44
C THR A 34 -2.12 5.66 -2.28
N ILE A 35 -1.43 5.33 -3.37
CA ILE A 35 -0.37 4.32 -3.31
C ILE A 35 0.72 4.77 -2.33
N SER A 36 1.12 6.03 -2.41
CA SER A 36 2.15 6.55 -1.52
C SER A 36 1.72 6.44 -0.06
N THR A 37 0.46 6.77 0.23
CA THR A 37 -0.07 6.68 1.58
C THR A 37 -0.04 5.24 2.09
N LEU A 38 -0.44 4.30 1.25
CA LEU A 38 -0.45 2.89 1.65
C LEU A 38 0.96 2.36 1.85
N GLN A 39 1.89 2.75 0.97
CA GLN A 39 3.28 2.34 1.11
C GLN A 39 3.88 2.87 2.40
N HIS A 40 3.55 4.10 2.74
CA HIS A 40 4.01 4.69 4.00
C HIS A 40 3.47 3.91 5.19
N ARG A 41 2.20 3.52 5.14
CA ARG A 41 1.59 2.74 6.20
C ARG A 41 2.27 1.38 6.35
N VAL A 42 2.55 0.71 5.24
CA VAL A 42 3.25 -0.57 5.30
C VAL A 42 4.62 -0.38 5.95
N LYS A 43 5.33 0.66 5.55
CA LYS A 43 6.66 0.92 6.11
C LYS A 43 6.59 1.15 7.61
N GLU A 44 5.59 1.90 8.06
CA GLU A 44 5.42 2.15 9.49
C GLU A 44 5.16 0.85 10.24
N LEU A 45 4.30 0.02 9.71
CA LEU A 45 3.96 -1.24 10.37
C LEU A 45 5.15 -2.18 10.42
N GLU A 46 5.92 -2.25 9.35
CA GLU A 46 7.09 -3.10 9.31
C GLU A 46 8.18 -2.60 10.25
N GLY A 47 8.22 -1.30 10.48
CA GLY A 47 9.21 -0.73 11.36
C GLY A 47 8.91 -0.87 12.84
N LYS A 48 7.74 -1.37 13.18
CA LYS A 48 7.29 -1.44 14.57
C LYS A 48 7.60 -2.74 15.26
N LYS A 49 8.48 -3.50 14.75
CA LYS A 49 8.79 -4.78 15.37
C LYS A 49 9.32 -4.64 16.79
#